data_6fbefe7204e47ca415c63065ea780b5f
#
_entry.id   6fbefe7204e47ca415c63065ea780b5f
#
_cell.length_a   1.000
_cell.length_b   1.000
_cell.length_c   1.000
_cell.angle_alpha   90.00
_cell.angle_beta   90.00
_cell.angle_gamma   90.00
#
_symmetry.space_group_name_H-M   'P 1'
#
loop_
_entity.id
_entity.type
_entity.pdbx_description
1 polymer ?
#
loop_
_entity_poly.entity_id
_entity_poly.type
_entity_poly.pdbx_seq_one_letter_code
_entity_poly.pdbx_strand_id
1 'polypeptide(L)'
;MSFIKNLRTAAIAATLAISSLQAAQADEQFFPLQSYRVGPYAAGGTGFFGGFIDYLNLVNTRDGGVGGVKLTWEEGETQYEVERGVEVYERLKTHPGIAAWNPLSVGIAYALIDRVTADKVPLLTINHGRTDTTDGRVFKYIFPLLLNPYSETSGIVNYIAGKVGGEDKLKGKKIVVLYHGSPYGKETIPIYELLAKKYGFTVQQIEVPHPGNEQQSQWLTIRRAKPDYVVLRGWGVMNPVALKTAQKTGFPADHIIGNVWSNSEEDVIPAGDAAKGYVAITSVAAGTQFPVVQDIVKTVYDAGKGNLEDKKRIGTRYHNLGILNGILNVEAIRIAQAKFGKRTLTGDEVRWGLENLKIDEARAAALGAKGLFHSINVSWDNHEGDGSVAFQQWDGSKWNVVSDWIAPDWKLLRPIIEKSSLAYAKEKNIKVRTSIND
;
A
#
# COMPACT_ATOMS: atom_id res chain seq x y z
N MET A 1 -48.36 -5.08 -58.83
CA MET A 1 -46.90 -4.88 -58.68
C MET A 1 -46.51 -3.85 -57.61
N SER A 2 -47.44 -3.15 -56.97
CA SER A 2 -47.14 -2.11 -55.96
C SER A 2 -47.00 -2.66 -54.52
N PHE A 3 -47.65 -3.77 -54.18
CA PHE A 3 -47.67 -4.32 -52.80
C PHE A 3 -46.36 -5.00 -52.39
N ILE A 4 -45.61 -5.55 -53.32
CA ILE A 4 -44.33 -6.29 -53.06
C ILE A 4 -43.17 -5.32 -52.81
N LYS A 5 -43.18 -4.11 -53.38
CA LYS A 5 -42.14 -3.09 -53.15
C LYS A 5 -42.18 -2.53 -51.71
N ASN A 6 -43.35 -2.37 -51.13
CA ASN A 6 -43.50 -1.80 -49.79
C ASN A 6 -43.09 -2.79 -48.67
N LEU A 7 -43.21 -4.10 -48.90
CA LEU A 7 -42.75 -5.12 -47.95
C LEU A 7 -41.20 -5.24 -47.87
N ARG A 8 -40.52 -4.99 -48.99
CA ARG A 8 -39.03 -5.05 -49.00
C ARG A 8 -38.41 -3.84 -48.32
N THR A 9 -39.02 -2.67 -48.42
CA THR A 9 -38.55 -1.44 -47.76
C THR A 9 -38.79 -1.47 -46.25
N ALA A 10 -39.89 -2.05 -45.79
CA ALA A 10 -40.14 -2.25 -44.36
C ALA A 10 -39.24 -3.27 -43.72
N ALA A 11 -38.85 -4.36 -44.45
CA ALA A 11 -37.93 -5.37 -43.91
C ALA A 11 -36.49 -4.84 -43.80
N ILE A 12 -36.03 -3.98 -44.70
CA ILE A 12 -34.69 -3.37 -44.65
C ILE A 12 -34.60 -2.32 -43.53
N ALA A 13 -35.68 -1.55 -43.26
CA ALA A 13 -35.73 -0.61 -42.17
C ALA A 13 -35.79 -1.30 -40.78
N ALA A 14 -36.46 -2.44 -40.69
CA ALA A 14 -36.48 -3.26 -39.46
C ALA A 14 -35.12 -3.91 -39.15
N THR A 15 -34.37 -4.35 -40.18
CA THR A 15 -33.03 -4.96 -40.02
C THR A 15 -31.97 -3.91 -39.60
N LEU A 16 -32.08 -2.67 -40.08
CA LEU A 16 -31.22 -1.55 -39.68
C LEU A 16 -31.54 -1.03 -38.26
N ALA A 17 -32.78 -1.14 -37.77
CA ALA A 17 -33.16 -0.76 -36.40
C ALA A 17 -32.73 -1.80 -35.36
N ILE A 18 -32.56 -3.08 -35.74
CA ILE A 18 -32.10 -4.14 -34.84
C ILE A 18 -30.57 -4.11 -34.69
N SER A 19 -29.84 -3.56 -35.67
CA SER A 19 -28.36 -3.44 -35.58
C SER A 19 -27.88 -2.29 -34.68
N SER A 20 -28.77 -1.41 -34.23
CA SER A 20 -28.41 -0.27 -33.34
C SER A 20 -28.74 -0.49 -31.85
N LEU A 21 -29.21 -1.68 -31.48
CA LEU A 21 -29.44 -2.10 -30.10
C LEU A 21 -28.37 -3.11 -29.60
N GLN A 22 -27.15 -3.03 -30.09
CA GLN A 22 -26.05 -3.44 -29.23
C GLN A 22 -25.99 -2.38 -28.13
N ALA A 23 -26.57 -2.72 -26.97
CA ALA A 23 -26.36 -1.97 -25.77
C ALA A 23 -24.85 -1.72 -25.66
N ALA A 24 -24.42 -0.47 -25.82
CA ALA A 24 -23.05 -0.10 -25.57
C ALA A 24 -22.76 -0.59 -24.15
N GLN A 25 -22.02 -1.69 -24.03
CA GLN A 25 -21.57 -2.17 -22.73
C GLN A 25 -20.85 -0.98 -22.13
N ALA A 26 -21.37 -0.48 -21.00
CA ALA A 26 -20.78 0.69 -20.36
C ALA A 26 -19.29 0.39 -20.11
N ASP A 27 -18.43 1.30 -20.52
CA ASP A 27 -16.99 1.17 -20.27
C ASP A 27 -16.75 1.01 -18.76
N GLU A 28 -16.07 -0.06 -18.37
CA GLU A 28 -15.76 -0.37 -16.99
C GLU A 28 -14.26 -0.57 -16.79
N GLN A 29 -13.73 -0.06 -15.67
CA GLN A 29 -12.37 -0.34 -15.24
C GLN A 29 -12.43 -1.23 -14.01
N PHE A 30 -11.89 -2.42 -14.08
CA PHE A 30 -12.04 -3.47 -13.08
C PHE A 30 -10.87 -3.55 -12.10
N PHE A 31 -11.16 -3.74 -10.82
CA PHE A 31 -10.20 -3.97 -9.74
C PHE A 31 -10.39 -5.35 -9.11
N PRO A 32 -9.51 -6.31 -9.39
CA PRO A 32 -9.47 -7.57 -8.63
C PRO A 32 -8.86 -7.32 -7.26
N LEU A 33 -9.60 -7.59 -6.18
CA LEU A 33 -9.17 -7.32 -4.81
C LEU A 33 -8.86 -8.65 -4.10
N GLN A 34 -7.58 -8.89 -3.84
CA GLN A 34 -7.09 -10.03 -3.04
C GLN A 34 -7.16 -9.66 -1.56
N SER A 35 -8.38 -9.58 -1.03
CA SER A 35 -8.63 -9.13 0.34
C SER A 35 -8.43 -10.23 1.38
N TYR A 36 -8.39 -9.84 2.64
CA TYR A 36 -8.48 -10.73 3.79
C TYR A 36 -9.27 -10.03 4.90
N ARG A 37 -10.49 -10.56 5.13
CA ARG A 37 -11.47 -10.01 6.07
C ARG A 37 -11.60 -10.88 7.32
N VAL A 38 -10.94 -12.05 7.33
CA VAL A 38 -10.96 -13.01 8.45
C VAL A 38 -9.55 -13.39 8.89
N GLY A 39 -9.41 -13.95 10.09
CA GLY A 39 -8.14 -14.40 10.63
C GLY A 39 -7.33 -13.31 11.36
N PRO A 40 -6.06 -13.59 11.70
CA PRO A 40 -5.25 -12.74 12.60
C PRO A 40 -4.85 -11.39 11.99
N TYR A 41 -5.04 -11.20 10.71
CA TYR A 41 -4.70 -9.99 9.95
C TYR A 41 -5.93 -9.19 9.49
N ALA A 42 -7.15 -9.68 9.82
CA ALA A 42 -8.41 -9.11 9.38
C ALA A 42 -8.60 -7.64 9.75
N ALA A 43 -8.06 -7.21 10.88
CA ALA A 43 -8.16 -5.80 11.29
C ALA A 43 -7.56 -4.87 10.24
N GLY A 44 -6.32 -5.12 9.81
CA GLY A 44 -5.66 -4.34 8.76
C GLY A 44 -6.33 -4.51 7.39
N GLY A 45 -6.62 -5.75 6.99
CA GLY A 45 -7.28 -6.04 5.71
C GLY A 45 -8.65 -5.36 5.58
N THR A 46 -9.49 -5.46 6.61
CA THR A 46 -10.82 -4.82 6.61
C THR A 46 -10.71 -3.30 6.51
N GLY A 47 -9.79 -2.67 7.26
CA GLY A 47 -9.59 -1.22 7.17
C GLY A 47 -9.15 -0.79 5.77
N PHE A 48 -8.10 -1.41 5.25
CA PHE A 48 -7.52 -1.05 3.96
C PHE A 48 -8.49 -1.28 2.79
N PHE A 49 -9.01 -2.49 2.63
CA PHE A 49 -9.93 -2.79 1.52
C PHE A 49 -11.26 -2.06 1.68
N GLY A 50 -11.69 -1.80 2.93
CA GLY A 50 -12.85 -0.94 3.20
C GLY A 50 -12.65 0.47 2.67
N GLY A 51 -11.55 1.12 3.01
CA GLY A 51 -11.23 2.46 2.52
C GLY A 51 -11.03 2.53 1.01
N PHE A 52 -10.44 1.49 0.42
CA PHE A 52 -10.26 1.42 -1.03
C PHE A 52 -11.63 1.34 -1.75
N ILE A 53 -12.50 0.43 -1.34
CA ILE A 53 -13.84 0.28 -1.93
C ILE A 53 -14.69 1.54 -1.68
N ASP A 54 -14.61 2.14 -0.50
CA ASP A 54 -15.33 3.38 -0.17
C ASP A 54 -14.92 4.52 -1.11
N TYR A 55 -13.62 4.63 -1.46
CA TYR A 55 -13.16 5.62 -2.43
C TYR A 55 -13.64 5.32 -3.86
N LEU A 56 -13.63 4.06 -4.30
CA LEU A 56 -14.18 3.67 -5.60
C LEU A 56 -15.68 3.99 -5.67
N ASN A 57 -16.44 3.71 -4.60
CA ASN A 57 -17.85 4.08 -4.47
C ASN A 57 -18.06 5.60 -4.51
N LEU A 58 -17.20 6.38 -3.86
CA LEU A 58 -17.25 7.84 -3.91
C LEU A 58 -17.11 8.34 -5.35
N VAL A 59 -16.07 7.88 -6.06
CA VAL A 59 -15.81 8.28 -7.46
C VAL A 59 -16.98 7.88 -8.36
N ASN A 60 -17.52 6.69 -8.21
CA ASN A 60 -18.67 6.25 -9.00
C ASN A 60 -19.93 7.08 -8.69
N THR A 61 -20.20 7.38 -7.42
CA THR A 61 -21.45 8.04 -7.00
C THR A 61 -21.40 9.55 -7.23
N ARG A 62 -20.26 10.20 -6.90
CA ARG A 62 -20.08 11.64 -7.01
C ARG A 62 -19.72 12.07 -8.43
N ASP A 63 -18.80 11.34 -9.08
CA ASP A 63 -18.18 11.76 -10.34
C ASP A 63 -18.69 10.97 -11.56
N GLY A 64 -19.51 9.94 -11.36
CA GLY A 64 -19.97 9.04 -12.45
C GLY A 64 -18.87 8.14 -13.01
N GLY A 65 -17.86 7.82 -12.21
CA GLY A 65 -16.65 7.10 -12.60
C GLY A 65 -15.51 8.03 -13.03
N VAL A 66 -14.49 7.50 -13.69
CA VAL A 66 -13.35 8.25 -14.21
C VAL A 66 -13.56 8.56 -15.69
N GLY A 67 -13.85 9.81 -16.02
CA GLY A 67 -14.14 10.21 -17.41
C GLY A 67 -15.36 9.51 -18.01
N GLY A 68 -16.33 9.10 -17.18
CA GLY A 68 -17.51 8.34 -17.57
C GLY A 68 -17.32 6.82 -17.55
N VAL A 69 -16.11 6.33 -17.31
CA VAL A 69 -15.80 4.89 -17.15
C VAL A 69 -16.08 4.50 -15.70
N LYS A 70 -16.98 3.53 -15.48
CA LYS A 70 -17.36 3.06 -14.17
C LYS A 70 -16.25 2.20 -13.55
N LEU A 71 -16.03 2.35 -12.25
CA LEU A 71 -15.11 1.50 -11.49
C LEU A 71 -15.87 0.31 -10.92
N THR A 72 -15.41 -0.89 -11.22
CA THR A 72 -15.99 -2.16 -10.73
C THR A 72 -14.92 -2.97 -10.01
N TRP A 73 -15.32 -3.88 -9.14
CA TRP A 73 -14.41 -4.73 -8.39
C TRP A 73 -15.05 -6.07 -7.99
N GLU A 74 -14.18 -7.04 -7.73
CA GLU A 74 -14.54 -8.29 -7.10
C GLU A 74 -13.53 -8.63 -6.01
N GLU A 75 -14.01 -8.95 -4.79
CA GLU A 75 -13.15 -9.40 -3.71
C GLU A 75 -13.00 -10.93 -3.73
N GLY A 76 -11.75 -11.37 -3.60
CA GLY A 76 -11.41 -12.77 -3.31
C GLY A 76 -10.76 -12.85 -1.93
N GLU A 77 -11.40 -13.57 -0.99
CA GLU A 77 -10.87 -13.78 0.36
C GLU A 77 -9.64 -14.70 0.34
N THR A 78 -8.49 -14.17 0.73
CA THR A 78 -7.22 -14.90 0.71
C THR A 78 -6.81 -15.46 2.08
N GLN A 79 -7.38 -14.97 3.17
CA GLN A 79 -6.94 -15.24 4.54
C GLN A 79 -5.44 -14.96 4.77
N TYR A 80 -4.84 -14.10 3.93
CA TYR A 80 -3.41 -13.80 3.90
C TYR A 80 -2.53 -14.98 3.42
N GLU A 81 -3.13 -16.02 2.83
CA GLU A 81 -2.43 -17.22 2.34
C GLU A 81 -2.01 -17.04 0.87
N VAL A 82 -0.78 -17.46 0.55
CA VAL A 82 -0.19 -17.27 -0.79
C VAL A 82 -0.94 -18.07 -1.84
N GLU A 83 -1.26 -19.33 -1.56
CA GLU A 83 -1.97 -20.25 -2.46
C GLU A 83 -3.34 -19.68 -2.84
N ARG A 84 -4.09 -19.16 -1.88
CA ARG A 84 -5.39 -18.52 -2.11
C ARG A 84 -5.24 -17.24 -2.92
N GLY A 85 -4.19 -16.44 -2.65
CA GLY A 85 -3.89 -15.25 -3.45
C GLY A 85 -3.62 -15.58 -4.91
N VAL A 86 -2.86 -16.65 -5.19
CA VAL A 86 -2.61 -17.14 -6.54
C VAL A 86 -3.89 -17.68 -7.18
N GLU A 87 -4.74 -18.39 -6.44
CA GLU A 87 -6.04 -18.87 -6.94
C GLU A 87 -6.95 -17.70 -7.37
N VAL A 88 -7.08 -16.67 -6.54
CA VAL A 88 -7.84 -15.46 -6.88
C VAL A 88 -7.28 -14.79 -8.13
N TYR A 89 -5.94 -14.72 -8.25
CA TYR A 89 -5.29 -14.19 -9.45
C TYR A 89 -5.68 -14.98 -10.69
N GLU A 90 -5.48 -16.30 -10.69
CA GLU A 90 -5.77 -17.16 -11.86
C GLU A 90 -7.26 -17.12 -12.26
N ARG A 91 -8.16 -16.95 -11.30
CA ARG A 91 -9.61 -16.84 -11.54
C ARG A 91 -9.98 -15.51 -12.19
N LEU A 92 -9.36 -14.41 -11.80
CA LEU A 92 -9.75 -13.06 -12.23
C LEU A 92 -8.88 -12.47 -13.32
N LYS A 93 -7.69 -13.02 -13.62
CA LYS A 93 -6.72 -12.43 -14.56
C LYS A 93 -7.21 -12.26 -15.99
N THR A 94 -8.25 -12.97 -16.38
CA THR A 94 -8.86 -12.87 -17.73
C THR A 94 -10.01 -11.87 -17.81
N HIS A 95 -10.35 -11.23 -16.69
CA HIS A 95 -11.39 -10.19 -16.71
C HIS A 95 -10.94 -9.01 -17.58
N PRO A 96 -11.78 -8.51 -18.50
CA PRO A 96 -11.43 -7.36 -19.30
C PRO A 96 -11.27 -6.10 -18.44
N GLY A 97 -10.35 -5.20 -18.85
CA GLY A 97 -10.20 -3.89 -18.22
C GLY A 97 -9.63 -3.91 -16.80
N ILE A 98 -8.81 -4.89 -16.44
CA ILE A 98 -8.11 -4.88 -15.15
C ILE A 98 -7.22 -3.63 -15.06
N ALA A 99 -7.43 -2.81 -14.03
CA ALA A 99 -6.63 -1.63 -13.77
C ALA A 99 -5.27 -2.01 -13.16
N ALA A 100 -5.31 -2.66 -12.01
CA ALA A 100 -4.12 -3.09 -11.27
C ALA A 100 -4.48 -4.14 -10.22
N TRP A 101 -3.51 -4.97 -9.84
CA TRP A 101 -3.56 -5.84 -8.68
C TRP A 101 -3.05 -5.10 -7.44
N ASN A 102 -3.75 -5.23 -6.33
CA ASN A 102 -3.40 -4.56 -5.08
C ASN A 102 -3.39 -5.56 -3.90
N PRO A 103 -2.54 -6.61 -3.90
CA PRO A 103 -2.45 -7.54 -2.78
C PRO A 103 -1.78 -6.84 -1.60
N LEU A 104 -2.42 -6.83 -0.45
CA LEU A 104 -1.83 -6.31 0.77
C LEU A 104 -1.05 -7.43 1.50
N SER A 105 -0.21 -8.14 0.78
CA SER A 105 0.56 -9.29 1.26
C SER A 105 1.86 -9.43 0.47
N VAL A 106 3.00 -9.43 1.18
CA VAL A 106 4.33 -9.62 0.57
C VAL A 106 4.45 -11.00 -0.08
N GLY A 107 3.96 -12.05 0.57
CA GLY A 107 4.00 -13.41 0.02
C GLY A 107 3.23 -13.54 -1.29
N ILE A 108 2.00 -13.01 -1.34
CA ILE A 108 1.18 -12.99 -2.56
C ILE A 108 1.87 -12.13 -3.63
N ALA A 109 2.34 -10.92 -3.28
CA ALA A 109 3.01 -10.04 -4.23
C ALA A 109 4.21 -10.73 -4.89
N TYR A 110 5.06 -11.42 -4.11
CA TYR A 110 6.21 -12.15 -4.64
C TYR A 110 5.81 -13.25 -5.63
N ALA A 111 4.75 -14.01 -5.30
CA ALA A 111 4.24 -15.07 -6.16
C ALA A 111 3.66 -14.54 -7.48
N LEU A 112 3.28 -13.25 -7.53
CA LEU A 112 2.64 -12.64 -8.70
C LEU A 112 3.60 -11.87 -9.62
N ILE A 113 4.83 -11.55 -9.23
CA ILE A 113 5.76 -10.70 -10.01
C ILE A 113 5.88 -11.17 -11.46
N ASP A 114 6.24 -12.43 -11.68
CA ASP A 114 6.45 -12.97 -13.02
C ASP A 114 5.10 -13.07 -13.80
N ARG A 115 3.99 -13.36 -13.11
CA ARG A 115 2.66 -13.49 -13.70
C ARG A 115 2.12 -12.16 -14.21
N VAL A 116 2.09 -11.13 -13.38
CA VAL A 116 1.58 -9.80 -13.76
C VAL A 116 2.45 -9.16 -14.85
N THR A 117 3.75 -9.46 -14.84
CA THR A 117 4.67 -9.01 -15.88
C THR A 117 4.34 -9.66 -17.23
N ALA A 118 4.05 -10.97 -17.24
CA ALA A 118 3.62 -11.68 -18.45
C ALA A 118 2.26 -11.19 -18.95
N ASP A 119 1.31 -10.95 -18.04
CA ASP A 119 -0.04 -10.48 -18.35
C ASP A 119 -0.11 -8.97 -18.61
N LYS A 120 1.00 -8.23 -18.40
CA LYS A 120 1.13 -6.77 -18.61
C LYS A 120 0.11 -5.95 -17.79
N VAL A 121 -0.10 -6.32 -16.55
CA VAL A 121 -1.00 -5.63 -15.61
C VAL A 121 -0.20 -5.14 -14.41
N PRO A 122 -0.36 -3.88 -13.98
CA PRO A 122 0.34 -3.36 -12.79
C PRO A 122 0.01 -4.13 -11.51
N LEU A 123 1.03 -4.29 -10.66
CA LEU A 123 0.94 -4.79 -9.30
C LEU A 123 1.39 -3.69 -8.35
N LEU A 124 0.49 -3.18 -7.53
CA LEU A 124 0.77 -2.15 -6.54
C LEU A 124 0.99 -2.79 -5.17
N THR A 125 2.14 -2.50 -4.57
CA THR A 125 2.52 -2.97 -3.24
C THR A 125 2.77 -1.77 -2.33
N ILE A 126 1.69 -1.08 -1.99
CA ILE A 126 1.76 0.15 -1.17
C ILE A 126 2.41 -0.13 0.19
N ASN A 127 3.48 0.58 0.51
CA ASN A 127 4.25 0.46 1.76
C ASN A 127 4.85 -0.94 2.04
N HIS A 128 4.99 -1.81 1.05
CA HIS A 128 5.58 -3.14 1.24
C HIS A 128 6.13 -3.71 -0.08
N GLY A 129 6.67 -4.90 0.01
CA GLY A 129 7.13 -5.65 -1.14
C GLY A 129 8.62 -5.54 -1.38
N ARG A 130 9.08 -6.27 -2.34
CA ARG A 130 10.49 -6.42 -2.70
C ARG A 130 11.13 -5.08 -3.05
N THR A 131 12.17 -4.68 -2.33
CA THR A 131 12.77 -3.35 -2.44
C THR A 131 13.31 -3.03 -3.83
N ASP A 132 13.92 -3.99 -4.54
CA ASP A 132 14.49 -3.75 -5.87
C ASP A 132 13.42 -3.54 -6.96
N THR A 133 12.14 -3.80 -6.67
CA THR A 133 11.04 -3.44 -7.56
C THR A 133 10.80 -1.93 -7.67
N THR A 134 11.44 -1.13 -6.82
CA THR A 134 11.54 0.33 -6.98
C THR A 134 12.19 0.72 -8.32
N ASP A 135 13.09 -0.12 -8.85
CA ASP A 135 13.74 0.10 -10.14
C ASP A 135 12.82 -0.32 -11.31
N GLY A 136 12.02 0.61 -11.79
CA GLY A 136 11.09 0.41 -12.90
C GLY A 136 11.77 0.14 -14.24
N ARG A 137 13.10 0.33 -14.35
CA ARG A 137 13.86 -0.07 -15.54
C ARG A 137 13.86 -1.59 -15.74
N VAL A 138 13.73 -2.34 -14.64
CA VAL A 138 13.68 -3.81 -14.63
C VAL A 138 12.27 -4.31 -14.33
N PHE A 139 11.62 -3.77 -13.28
CA PHE A 139 10.32 -4.22 -12.82
C PHE A 139 9.18 -3.34 -13.36
N LYS A 140 9.01 -3.39 -14.70
CA LYS A 140 8.09 -2.52 -15.45
C LYS A 140 6.66 -2.42 -14.89
N TYR A 141 6.14 -3.50 -14.30
CA TYR A 141 4.75 -3.58 -13.84
C TYR A 141 4.59 -3.63 -12.31
N ILE A 142 5.67 -3.46 -11.54
CA ILE A 142 5.62 -3.56 -10.07
C ILE A 142 5.87 -2.20 -9.44
N PHE A 143 4.96 -1.75 -8.57
CA PHE A 143 4.96 -0.40 -7.99
C PHE A 143 4.90 -0.46 -6.47
N PRO A 144 6.05 -0.44 -5.75
CA PRO A 144 6.09 -0.34 -4.29
C PRO A 144 5.87 1.12 -3.86
N LEU A 145 4.66 1.62 -4.12
CA LEU A 145 4.30 3.02 -3.93
C LEU A 145 4.48 3.47 -2.48
N LEU A 146 4.88 4.71 -2.30
CA LEU A 146 5.12 5.48 -1.07
C LEU A 146 6.37 5.06 -0.31
N LEU A 147 6.61 3.77 -0.08
CA LEU A 147 7.63 3.31 0.83
C LEU A 147 8.01 1.86 0.54
N ASN A 148 9.30 1.59 0.40
CA ASN A 148 9.84 0.24 0.39
C ASN A 148 10.51 -0.11 1.74
N PRO A 149 10.84 -1.38 2.03
CA PRO A 149 11.44 -1.78 3.29
C PRO A 149 12.79 -1.09 3.61
N TYR A 150 13.58 -0.71 2.60
CA TYR A 150 14.88 -0.06 2.82
C TYR A 150 14.72 1.43 3.11
N SER A 151 13.85 2.15 2.40
CA SER A 151 13.54 3.54 2.70
C SER A 151 12.88 3.68 4.07
N GLU A 152 11.95 2.78 4.43
CA GLU A 152 11.38 2.69 5.77
C GLU A 152 12.45 2.55 6.85
N THR A 153 13.36 1.57 6.70
CA THR A 153 14.43 1.30 7.66
C THR A 153 15.38 2.48 7.79
N SER A 154 15.75 3.11 6.66
CA SER A 154 16.57 4.33 6.66
C SER A 154 15.88 5.47 7.42
N GLY A 155 14.58 5.68 7.19
CA GLY A 155 13.79 6.68 7.91
C GLY A 155 13.75 6.42 9.43
N ILE A 156 13.57 5.16 9.86
CA ILE A 156 13.58 4.79 11.28
C ILE A 156 14.94 5.07 11.92
N VAL A 157 16.05 4.66 11.26
CA VAL A 157 17.40 4.89 11.78
C VAL A 157 17.72 6.40 11.84
N ASN A 158 17.31 7.17 10.84
CA ASN A 158 17.47 8.63 10.84
C ASN A 158 16.67 9.30 11.97
N TYR A 159 15.46 8.82 12.25
CA TYR A 159 14.66 9.30 13.38
C TYR A 159 15.36 9.00 14.72
N ILE A 160 15.86 7.78 14.93
CA ILE A 160 16.62 7.41 16.13
C ILE A 160 17.87 8.30 16.25
N ALA A 161 18.59 8.52 15.13
CA ALA A 161 19.74 9.42 15.10
C ALA A 161 19.38 10.83 15.61
N GLY A 162 18.26 11.38 15.13
CA GLY A 162 17.75 12.66 15.61
C GLY A 162 17.45 12.67 17.13
N LYS A 163 16.88 11.59 17.66
CA LYS A 163 16.58 11.45 19.10
C LYS A 163 17.82 11.35 19.98
N VAL A 164 18.90 10.76 19.48
CA VAL A 164 20.14 10.65 20.25
C VAL A 164 21.13 11.81 20.03
N GLY A 165 20.80 12.76 19.15
CA GLY A 165 21.60 13.98 18.91
C GLY A 165 22.53 13.93 17.72
N GLY A 166 22.29 13.02 16.76
CA GLY A 166 23.01 12.94 15.48
C GLY A 166 23.46 11.52 15.11
N GLU A 167 23.84 11.36 13.83
CA GLU A 167 24.29 10.04 13.31
C GLU A 167 25.53 9.53 14.04
N ASP A 168 26.45 10.39 14.44
CA ASP A 168 27.68 10.05 15.20
C ASP A 168 27.34 9.51 16.61
N LYS A 169 26.18 9.84 17.14
CA LYS A 169 25.67 9.36 18.45
C LYS A 169 25.00 7.99 18.38
N LEU A 170 24.80 7.46 17.19
CA LEU A 170 24.36 6.07 17.02
C LEU A 170 25.44 5.06 17.40
N LYS A 171 26.72 5.44 17.31
CA LYS A 171 27.84 4.57 17.67
C LYS A 171 27.70 4.04 19.10
N GLY A 172 27.73 2.71 19.22
CA GLY A 172 27.61 2.01 20.51
C GLY A 172 26.16 1.83 21.00
N LYS A 173 25.16 2.41 20.32
CA LYS A 173 23.75 2.13 20.63
C LYS A 173 23.40 0.68 20.30
N LYS A 174 22.36 0.18 21.00
CA LYS A 174 21.83 -1.18 20.80
C LYS A 174 20.41 -1.07 20.30
N ILE A 175 20.14 -1.61 19.13
CA ILE A 175 18.79 -1.67 18.53
C ILE A 175 18.40 -3.15 18.41
N VAL A 176 17.20 -3.48 18.88
CA VAL A 176 16.58 -4.78 18.59
C VAL A 176 15.52 -4.58 17.55
N VAL A 177 15.51 -5.42 16.50
CA VAL A 177 14.41 -5.52 15.53
C VAL A 177 13.61 -6.76 15.88
N LEU A 178 12.40 -6.55 16.40
CA LEU A 178 11.43 -7.60 16.67
C LEU A 178 10.55 -7.74 15.43
N TYR A 179 10.76 -8.79 14.64
CA TYR A 179 10.13 -8.92 13.33
C TYR A 179 9.20 -10.11 13.20
N HIS A 180 8.17 -9.95 12.38
CA HIS A 180 7.20 -10.98 12.03
C HIS A 180 7.87 -12.10 11.22
N GLY A 181 7.69 -13.35 11.61
CA GLY A 181 8.33 -14.54 11.01
C GLY A 181 7.77 -14.93 9.65
N SER A 182 7.76 -13.99 8.71
CA SER A 182 7.27 -14.16 7.34
C SER A 182 8.21 -13.45 6.36
N PRO A 183 8.03 -13.61 5.03
CA PRO A 183 8.78 -12.85 4.03
C PRO A 183 8.77 -11.34 4.32
N TYR A 184 7.60 -10.79 4.69
CA TYR A 184 7.45 -9.39 5.05
C TYR A 184 8.39 -8.95 6.19
N GLY A 185 8.46 -9.70 7.28
CA GLY A 185 9.31 -9.33 8.42
C GLY A 185 10.79 -9.41 8.09
N LYS A 186 11.18 -10.30 7.19
CA LYS A 186 12.58 -10.58 6.83
C LYS A 186 13.18 -9.60 5.82
N GLU A 187 12.35 -8.81 5.12
CA GLU A 187 12.81 -7.86 4.10
C GLU A 187 13.82 -6.82 4.63
N THR A 188 13.69 -6.41 5.90
CA THR A 188 14.53 -5.37 6.50
C THR A 188 15.84 -5.88 7.10
N ILE A 189 16.06 -7.21 7.20
CA ILE A 189 17.27 -7.78 7.82
C ILE A 189 18.56 -7.24 7.19
N PRO A 190 18.76 -7.29 5.87
CA PRO A 190 20.03 -6.87 5.28
C PRO A 190 20.32 -5.38 5.44
N ILE A 191 19.30 -4.55 5.41
CA ILE A 191 19.49 -3.09 5.50
C ILE A 191 19.81 -2.66 6.94
N TYR A 192 19.22 -3.30 7.97
CA TYR A 192 19.63 -3.03 9.35
C TYR A 192 21.09 -3.41 9.60
N GLU A 193 21.55 -4.54 9.07
CA GLU A 193 22.97 -4.95 9.18
C GLU A 193 23.92 -3.95 8.50
N LEU A 194 23.53 -3.46 7.33
CA LEU A 194 24.32 -2.47 6.59
C LEU A 194 24.39 -1.13 7.34
N LEU A 195 23.26 -0.63 7.84
CA LEU A 195 23.19 0.62 8.60
C LEU A 195 23.92 0.50 9.94
N ALA A 196 23.83 -0.65 10.62
CA ALA A 196 24.58 -0.93 11.83
C ALA A 196 26.10 -0.86 11.59
N LYS A 197 26.57 -1.44 10.50
CA LYS A 197 27.98 -1.35 10.09
C LYS A 197 28.37 0.09 9.75
N LYS A 198 27.53 0.84 9.04
CA LYS A 198 27.78 2.22 8.64
C LYS A 198 27.90 3.16 9.84
N TYR A 199 26.96 3.09 10.78
CA TYR A 199 26.85 4.04 11.89
C TYR A 199 27.44 3.53 13.22
N GLY A 200 27.87 2.27 13.28
CA GLY A 200 28.53 1.70 14.46
C GLY A 200 27.59 1.35 15.62
N PHE A 201 26.30 1.22 15.38
CA PHE A 201 25.38 0.63 16.37
C PHE A 201 25.36 -0.90 16.25
N THR A 202 24.90 -1.58 17.30
CA THR A 202 24.64 -3.02 17.24
C THR A 202 23.19 -3.29 16.94
N VAL A 203 22.90 -4.23 16.07
CA VAL A 203 21.55 -4.71 15.81
C VAL A 203 21.40 -6.17 16.20
N GLN A 204 20.36 -6.50 16.93
CA GLN A 204 19.93 -7.87 17.18
C GLN A 204 18.55 -8.06 16.55
N GLN A 205 18.42 -9.07 15.72
CA GLN A 205 17.19 -9.41 15.03
C GLN A 205 16.53 -10.59 15.71
N ILE A 206 15.26 -10.43 16.13
CA ILE A 206 14.51 -11.44 16.90
C ILE A 206 13.23 -11.74 16.15
N GLU A 207 13.10 -12.99 15.72
CA GLU A 207 11.90 -13.47 15.05
C GLU A 207 10.78 -13.76 16.02
N VAL A 208 9.57 -13.32 15.66
CA VAL A 208 8.31 -13.77 16.27
C VAL A 208 7.61 -14.67 15.27
N PRO A 209 7.43 -15.97 15.55
CA PRO A 209 6.65 -16.84 14.67
C PRO A 209 5.25 -16.27 14.44
N HIS A 210 4.84 -16.18 13.18
CA HIS A 210 3.50 -15.66 12.87
C HIS A 210 2.39 -16.66 13.28
N PRO A 211 1.23 -16.17 13.67
CA PRO A 211 0.76 -14.79 13.63
C PRO A 211 1.23 -13.86 14.76
N GLY A 212 2.03 -14.31 15.72
CA GLY A 212 2.62 -13.47 16.73
C GLY A 212 1.86 -13.38 18.04
N ASN A 213 1.04 -14.38 18.37
CA ASN A 213 0.29 -14.46 19.62
C ASN A 213 1.17 -14.73 20.84
N GLU A 214 2.32 -15.40 20.66
CA GLU A 214 3.23 -15.81 21.72
C GLU A 214 4.57 -15.10 21.57
N GLN A 215 4.90 -14.18 22.52
CA GLN A 215 6.08 -13.33 22.43
C GLN A 215 6.88 -13.27 23.76
N GLN A 216 6.50 -14.04 24.76
CA GLN A 216 7.12 -13.94 26.09
C GLN A 216 8.64 -14.18 26.05
N SER A 217 9.09 -15.18 25.31
CA SER A 217 10.52 -15.54 25.20
C SER A 217 11.34 -14.44 24.51
N GLN A 218 10.77 -13.81 23.47
CA GLN A 218 11.39 -12.71 22.74
C GLN A 218 11.59 -11.51 23.65
N TRP A 219 10.56 -11.09 24.38
CA TRP A 219 10.63 -9.95 25.27
C TRP A 219 11.52 -10.20 26.51
N LEU A 220 11.62 -11.43 27.01
CA LEU A 220 12.63 -11.78 28.03
C LEU A 220 14.05 -11.68 27.46
N THR A 221 14.26 -12.02 26.19
CA THR A 221 15.55 -11.83 25.50
C THR A 221 15.87 -10.35 25.32
N ILE A 222 14.89 -9.52 24.90
CA ILE A 222 15.02 -8.06 24.81
C ILE A 222 15.40 -7.46 26.17
N ARG A 223 14.72 -7.86 27.23
CA ARG A 223 15.03 -7.40 28.60
C ARG A 223 16.46 -7.70 29.02
N ARG A 224 17.01 -8.87 28.66
CA ARG A 224 18.41 -9.24 28.96
C ARG A 224 19.39 -8.43 28.10
N ALA A 225 19.08 -8.19 26.84
CA ALA A 225 19.89 -7.41 25.90
C ALA A 225 20.00 -5.93 26.28
N LYS A 226 18.99 -5.39 26.99
CA LYS A 226 18.90 -3.98 27.38
C LYS A 226 19.16 -3.05 26.20
N PRO A 227 18.37 -3.11 25.11
CA PRO A 227 18.57 -2.23 23.97
C PRO A 227 18.17 -0.79 24.31
N ASP A 228 18.74 0.18 23.58
CA ASP A 228 18.31 1.57 23.64
C ASP A 228 16.95 1.74 22.95
N TYR A 229 16.69 1.00 21.86
CA TYR A 229 15.44 1.00 21.11
C TYR A 229 15.04 -0.40 20.66
N VAL A 230 13.73 -0.62 20.56
CA VAL A 230 13.15 -1.78 19.87
C VAL A 230 12.39 -1.28 18.63
N VAL A 231 12.70 -1.82 17.47
CA VAL A 231 11.88 -1.61 16.28
C VAL A 231 10.89 -2.75 16.17
N LEU A 232 9.60 -2.42 16.15
CA LEU A 232 8.52 -3.39 16.00
C LEU A 232 8.18 -3.51 14.50
N ARG A 233 8.75 -4.49 13.84
CA ARG A 233 8.43 -4.90 12.46
C ARG A 233 7.29 -5.92 12.50
N GLY A 234 6.14 -5.50 13.02
CA GLY A 234 4.99 -6.35 13.29
C GLY A 234 3.87 -6.19 12.25
N TRP A 235 2.87 -7.08 12.34
CA TRP A 235 1.65 -7.04 11.54
C TRP A 235 0.51 -7.74 12.28
N GLY A 236 -0.71 -7.16 12.20
CA GLY A 236 -1.92 -7.74 12.77
C GLY A 236 -1.84 -7.95 14.28
N VAL A 237 -2.27 -9.13 14.76
CA VAL A 237 -2.34 -9.45 16.19
C VAL A 237 -0.98 -9.38 16.91
N MET A 238 0.13 -9.48 16.18
CA MET A 238 1.47 -9.34 16.75
C MET A 238 1.66 -7.98 17.46
N ASN A 239 1.09 -6.90 16.91
CA ASN A 239 1.32 -5.53 17.38
C ASN A 239 0.78 -5.28 18.80
N PRO A 240 -0.51 -5.46 19.10
CA PRO A 240 -1.01 -5.27 20.47
C PRO A 240 -0.41 -6.26 21.46
N VAL A 241 -0.06 -7.48 21.05
CA VAL A 241 0.61 -8.47 21.90
C VAL A 241 2.03 -8.00 22.23
N ALA A 242 2.77 -7.44 21.28
CA ALA A 242 4.11 -6.89 21.51
C ALA A 242 4.08 -5.78 22.57
N LEU A 243 3.18 -4.81 22.43
CA LEU A 243 3.07 -3.69 23.37
C LEU A 243 2.70 -4.15 24.79
N LYS A 244 1.71 -5.04 24.92
CA LYS A 244 1.33 -5.62 26.23
C LYS A 244 2.48 -6.40 26.87
N THR A 245 3.24 -7.16 26.07
CA THR A 245 4.33 -7.98 26.59
C THR A 245 5.54 -7.12 26.95
N ALA A 246 5.80 -6.05 26.18
CA ALA A 246 6.80 -5.03 26.52
C ALA A 246 6.52 -4.41 27.89
N GLN A 247 5.30 -3.96 28.13
CA GLN A 247 4.89 -3.39 29.41
C GLN A 247 5.09 -4.38 30.57
N LYS A 248 4.66 -5.64 30.41
CA LYS A 248 4.83 -6.71 31.42
C LYS A 248 6.30 -7.00 31.73
N THR A 249 7.19 -6.81 30.78
CA THR A 249 8.65 -7.00 30.96
C THR A 249 9.37 -5.73 31.39
N GLY A 250 8.66 -4.61 31.55
CA GLY A 250 9.20 -3.33 31.99
C GLY A 250 9.97 -2.56 30.92
N PHE A 251 9.72 -2.83 29.63
CA PHE A 251 10.31 -2.06 28.53
C PHE A 251 9.42 -0.84 28.21
N PRO A 252 9.98 0.39 28.13
CA PRO A 252 9.21 1.60 27.96
C PRO A 252 8.66 1.73 26.54
N ALA A 253 7.38 2.12 26.42
CA ALA A 253 6.69 2.20 25.13
C ALA A 253 7.28 3.27 24.19
N ASP A 254 7.79 4.38 24.72
CA ASP A 254 8.41 5.48 23.97
C ASP A 254 9.80 5.14 23.40
N HIS A 255 10.35 4.00 23.77
CA HIS A 255 11.56 3.40 23.14
C HIS A 255 11.21 2.28 22.16
N ILE A 256 9.94 2.07 21.86
CA ILE A 256 9.48 1.16 20.79
C ILE A 256 9.11 2.00 19.58
N ILE A 257 9.76 1.73 18.44
CA ILE A 257 9.49 2.39 17.17
C ILE A 257 8.77 1.39 16.25
N GLY A 258 7.49 1.64 16.02
CA GLY A 258 6.70 0.83 15.10
C GLY A 258 6.98 1.15 13.64
N ASN A 259 6.90 0.12 12.82
CA ASN A 259 6.95 0.28 11.38
C ASN A 259 5.58 0.75 10.81
N VAL A 260 5.50 0.92 9.49
CA VAL A 260 4.32 1.42 8.79
C VAL A 260 3.08 0.52 8.91
N TRP A 261 3.22 -0.72 9.36
CA TRP A 261 2.15 -1.70 9.57
C TRP A 261 1.88 -2.03 11.03
N SER A 262 2.37 -1.18 11.94
CA SER A 262 2.10 -1.26 13.39
C SER A 262 1.75 0.12 13.97
N ASN A 263 0.95 0.89 13.24
CA ASN A 263 0.76 2.32 13.45
C ASN A 263 -0.70 2.78 13.35
N SER A 264 -1.66 1.86 13.47
CA SER A 264 -3.09 2.17 13.40
C SER A 264 -3.76 2.05 14.77
N GLU A 265 -4.96 2.61 14.87
CA GLU A 265 -5.84 2.50 16.02
C GLU A 265 -6.12 1.03 16.35
N GLU A 266 -6.25 0.18 15.34
CA GLU A 266 -6.43 -1.26 15.45
C GLU A 266 -5.24 -1.98 16.11
N ASP A 267 -4.06 -1.37 16.11
CA ASP A 267 -2.86 -1.91 16.77
C ASP A 267 -2.76 -1.47 18.22
N VAL A 268 -3.12 -0.22 18.53
CA VAL A 268 -2.86 0.41 19.82
C VAL A 268 -4.06 0.36 20.77
N ILE A 269 -5.30 0.48 20.29
CA ILE A 269 -6.49 0.42 21.14
C ILE A 269 -6.59 -0.92 21.87
N PRO A 270 -6.38 -2.09 21.22
CA PRO A 270 -6.40 -3.37 21.95
C PRO A 270 -5.25 -3.53 22.95
N ALA A 271 -4.16 -2.76 22.80
CA ALA A 271 -3.05 -2.77 23.77
C ALA A 271 -3.35 -1.95 25.03
N GLY A 272 -4.32 -1.01 24.98
CA GLY A 272 -4.71 -0.17 26.10
C GLY A 272 -3.55 0.72 26.58
N ASP A 273 -3.39 0.83 27.90
CA ASP A 273 -2.35 1.67 28.52
C ASP A 273 -0.91 1.26 28.12
N ALA A 274 -0.71 0.03 27.68
CA ALA A 274 0.60 -0.44 27.20
C ALA A 274 1.07 0.27 25.94
N ALA A 275 0.16 0.89 25.18
CA ALA A 275 0.49 1.62 23.97
C ALA A 275 0.81 3.11 24.22
N LYS A 276 0.50 3.65 25.40
CA LYS A 276 0.72 5.08 25.69
C LYS A 276 2.21 5.44 25.62
N GLY A 277 2.54 6.41 24.76
CA GLY A 277 3.91 6.81 24.47
C GLY A 277 4.55 6.10 23.28
N TYR A 278 3.95 5.01 22.77
CA TYR A 278 4.44 4.27 21.63
C TYR A 278 4.57 5.17 20.39
N VAL A 279 5.70 5.06 19.70
CA VAL A 279 6.00 5.82 18.48
C VAL A 279 5.93 4.90 17.27
N ALA A 280 5.40 5.38 16.16
CA ALA A 280 5.39 4.62 14.91
C ALA A 280 5.56 5.53 13.70
N ILE A 281 6.08 4.94 12.64
CA ILE A 281 6.19 5.59 11.32
C ILE A 281 4.79 5.80 10.72
N THR A 282 4.60 6.86 9.93
CA THR A 282 3.38 7.04 9.14
C THR A 282 3.67 7.57 7.76
N SER A 283 2.92 7.09 6.76
CA SER A 283 2.87 7.61 5.39
C SER A 283 1.51 8.24 5.07
N VAL A 284 0.51 8.05 5.95
CA VAL A 284 -0.84 8.60 5.82
C VAL A 284 -1.36 8.97 7.21
N ALA A 285 -2.00 10.13 7.31
CA ALA A 285 -2.57 10.61 8.57
C ALA A 285 -3.86 9.88 8.94
N ALA A 286 -4.09 9.66 10.23
CA ALA A 286 -5.37 9.23 10.77
C ALA A 286 -6.34 10.40 10.95
N GLY A 287 -7.62 10.10 11.08
CA GLY A 287 -8.68 11.05 11.40
C GLY A 287 -9.68 11.24 10.26
N THR A 288 -10.80 11.84 10.61
CA THR A 288 -11.93 12.09 9.70
C THR A 288 -12.01 13.52 9.19
N GLN A 289 -11.07 14.40 9.58
CA GLN A 289 -11.09 15.83 9.26
C GLN A 289 -10.82 16.17 7.79
N PHE A 290 -10.40 15.21 6.99
CA PHE A 290 -10.08 15.40 5.58
C PHE A 290 -11.36 15.48 4.73
N PRO A 291 -11.50 16.46 3.82
CA PRO A 291 -12.69 16.60 2.98
C PRO A 291 -13.06 15.32 2.22
N VAL A 292 -12.08 14.57 1.71
CA VAL A 292 -12.35 13.29 1.01
C VAL A 292 -13.01 12.26 1.93
N VAL A 293 -12.62 12.18 3.21
CA VAL A 293 -13.24 11.27 4.20
C VAL A 293 -14.66 11.75 4.54
N GLN A 294 -14.86 13.07 4.68
CA GLN A 294 -16.20 13.65 4.90
C GLN A 294 -17.13 13.40 3.70
N ASP A 295 -16.61 13.53 2.48
CA ASP A 295 -17.36 13.22 1.26
C ASP A 295 -17.76 11.72 1.22
N ILE A 296 -16.87 10.82 1.62
CA ILE A 296 -17.19 9.38 1.74
C ILE A 296 -18.32 9.16 2.74
N VAL A 297 -18.25 9.76 3.94
CA VAL A 297 -19.31 9.64 4.93
C VAL A 297 -20.65 10.11 4.35
N LYS A 298 -20.68 11.32 3.79
CA LYS A 298 -21.90 11.95 3.27
C LYS A 298 -22.46 11.27 2.01
N THR A 299 -21.58 10.81 1.10
CA THR A 299 -22.02 10.33 -0.23
C THR A 299 -22.16 8.81 -0.25
N VAL A 300 -21.31 8.09 0.49
CA VAL A 300 -21.27 6.63 0.43
C VAL A 300 -21.99 5.99 1.62
N TYR A 301 -21.65 6.40 2.86
CA TYR A 301 -22.25 5.81 4.06
C TYR A 301 -23.72 6.24 4.26
N ASP A 302 -24.05 7.51 4.02
CA ASP A 302 -25.44 7.98 4.13
C ASP A 302 -26.34 7.36 3.04
N ALA A 303 -25.77 6.95 1.92
CA ALA A 303 -26.47 6.19 0.87
C ALA A 303 -26.52 4.67 1.13
N GLY A 304 -26.00 4.17 2.27
CA GLY A 304 -25.97 2.75 2.61
C GLY A 304 -24.99 1.91 1.79
N LYS A 305 -23.99 2.54 1.15
CA LYS A 305 -22.99 1.88 0.29
C LYS A 305 -21.60 1.75 0.95
N GLY A 306 -21.46 2.16 2.22
CA GLY A 306 -20.19 2.07 2.94
C GLY A 306 -19.75 0.63 3.15
N ASN A 307 -18.46 0.38 3.04
CA ASN A 307 -17.89 -0.97 3.10
C ASN A 307 -17.50 -1.43 4.52
N LEU A 308 -17.32 -0.50 5.48
CA LEU A 308 -17.06 -0.86 6.87
C LEU A 308 -18.38 -1.03 7.64
N GLU A 309 -18.57 -2.22 8.25
CA GLU A 309 -19.68 -2.48 9.17
C GLU A 309 -19.58 -1.64 10.45
N ASP A 310 -18.39 -1.60 11.05
CA ASP A 310 -18.09 -0.75 12.20
C ASP A 310 -17.67 0.65 11.76
N LYS A 311 -18.62 1.59 11.78
CA LYS A 311 -18.40 3.00 11.40
C LYS A 311 -17.36 3.72 12.26
N LYS A 312 -17.01 3.21 13.45
CA LYS A 312 -15.95 3.78 14.30
C LYS A 312 -14.57 3.66 13.66
N ARG A 313 -14.44 2.78 12.69
CA ARG A 313 -13.19 2.57 11.94
C ARG A 313 -13.01 3.54 10.77
N ILE A 314 -14.01 4.36 10.45
CA ILE A 314 -13.88 5.41 9.44
C ILE A 314 -12.85 6.43 9.94
N GLY A 315 -11.84 6.70 9.11
CA GLY A 315 -10.75 7.62 9.45
C GLY A 315 -9.63 6.99 10.29
N THR A 316 -9.70 5.69 10.67
CA THR A 316 -8.52 5.02 11.22
C THR A 316 -7.41 5.00 10.15
N ARG A 317 -6.18 4.83 10.61
CA ARG A 317 -5.04 4.89 9.70
C ARG A 317 -5.13 3.85 8.57
N TYR A 318 -5.59 2.62 8.84
CA TYR A 318 -5.76 1.61 7.78
C TYR A 318 -6.86 1.96 6.78
N HIS A 319 -7.99 2.53 7.24
CA HIS A 319 -9.03 3.01 6.36
C HIS A 319 -8.52 4.15 5.46
N ASN A 320 -7.83 5.12 6.03
CA ASN A 320 -7.26 6.25 5.28
C ASN A 320 -6.16 5.81 4.29
N LEU A 321 -5.40 4.75 4.61
CA LEU A 321 -4.45 4.16 3.66
C LEU A 321 -5.18 3.49 2.47
N GLY A 322 -6.31 2.85 2.73
CA GLY A 322 -7.17 2.31 1.67
C GLY A 322 -7.72 3.41 0.76
N ILE A 323 -8.17 4.54 1.33
CA ILE A 323 -8.59 5.73 0.56
C ILE A 323 -7.43 6.25 -0.29
N LEU A 324 -6.23 6.38 0.29
CA LEU A 324 -5.05 6.81 -0.45
C LEU A 324 -4.72 5.85 -1.60
N ASN A 325 -4.77 4.54 -1.37
CA ASN A 325 -4.59 3.55 -2.43
C ASN A 325 -5.60 3.73 -3.57
N GLY A 326 -6.86 4.02 -3.23
CA GLY A 326 -7.90 4.39 -4.20
C GLY A 326 -7.55 5.66 -4.99
N ILE A 327 -7.10 6.70 -4.31
CA ILE A 327 -6.64 7.96 -4.94
C ILE A 327 -5.52 7.67 -5.95
N LEU A 328 -4.49 6.90 -5.57
CA LEU A 328 -3.35 6.60 -6.45
C LEU A 328 -3.79 5.85 -7.72
N ASN A 329 -4.61 4.81 -7.56
CA ASN A 329 -5.15 4.05 -8.68
C ASN A 329 -6.02 4.92 -9.62
N VAL A 330 -6.93 5.72 -9.05
CA VAL A 330 -7.84 6.58 -9.84
C VAL A 330 -7.09 7.71 -10.54
N GLU A 331 -6.09 8.32 -9.89
CA GLU A 331 -5.28 9.36 -10.52
C GLU A 331 -4.42 8.79 -11.66
N ALA A 332 -3.85 7.61 -11.51
CA ALA A 332 -3.15 6.93 -12.60
C ALA A 332 -4.07 6.68 -13.82
N ILE A 333 -5.30 6.22 -13.59
CA ILE A 333 -6.32 6.06 -14.64
C ILE A 333 -6.63 7.42 -15.28
N ARG A 334 -6.85 8.48 -14.49
CA ARG A 334 -7.15 9.82 -14.99
C ARG A 334 -6.03 10.38 -15.88
N ILE A 335 -4.78 10.21 -15.46
CA ILE A 335 -3.59 10.60 -16.21
C ILE A 335 -3.51 9.81 -17.53
N ALA A 336 -3.72 8.51 -17.48
CA ALA A 336 -3.71 7.65 -18.65
C ALA A 336 -4.86 8.00 -19.62
N GLN A 337 -6.07 8.24 -19.13
CA GLN A 337 -7.20 8.67 -19.96
C GLN A 337 -6.98 10.01 -20.66
N ALA A 338 -6.25 10.93 -20.03
CA ALA A 338 -5.89 12.20 -20.66
C ALA A 338 -5.00 11.98 -21.93
N LYS A 339 -4.21 10.90 -21.95
CA LYS A 339 -3.36 10.55 -23.10
C LYS A 339 -4.05 9.61 -24.10
N PHE A 340 -4.72 8.57 -23.59
CA PHE A 340 -5.19 7.46 -24.42
C PHE A 340 -6.70 7.50 -24.71
N GLY A 341 -7.42 8.46 -24.13
CA GLY A 341 -8.87 8.62 -24.29
C GLY A 341 -9.68 8.08 -23.11
N LYS A 342 -10.88 8.64 -22.93
CA LYS A 342 -11.83 8.29 -21.87
C LYS A 342 -12.59 7.01 -22.21
N ARG A 343 -12.00 5.89 -21.92
CA ARG A 343 -12.49 4.53 -22.15
C ARG A 343 -11.87 3.57 -21.15
N THR A 344 -12.27 2.33 -21.17
CA THR A 344 -11.55 1.24 -20.49
C THR A 344 -10.10 1.18 -20.98
N LEU A 345 -9.15 1.22 -20.05
CA LEU A 345 -7.71 1.19 -20.31
C LEU A 345 -7.16 -0.22 -20.20
N THR A 346 -6.12 -0.49 -20.98
CA THR A 346 -5.30 -1.70 -20.82
C THR A 346 -4.34 -1.56 -19.65
N GLY A 347 -3.80 -2.69 -19.16
CA GLY A 347 -2.79 -2.66 -18.09
C GLY A 347 -1.53 -1.85 -18.44
N ASP A 348 -1.08 -1.89 -19.71
CA ASP A 348 0.05 -1.05 -20.18
C ASP A 348 -0.26 0.45 -20.13
N GLU A 349 -1.49 0.85 -20.43
CA GLU A 349 -1.92 2.25 -20.34
C GLU A 349 -2.05 2.71 -18.89
N VAL A 350 -2.56 1.87 -17.99
CA VAL A 350 -2.59 2.16 -16.55
C VAL A 350 -1.17 2.24 -15.98
N ARG A 351 -0.26 1.31 -16.37
CA ARG A 351 1.17 1.40 -16.05
C ARG A 351 1.76 2.74 -16.44
N TRP A 352 1.49 3.18 -17.66
CA TRP A 352 1.96 4.50 -18.10
C TRP A 352 1.43 5.63 -17.23
N GLY A 353 0.17 5.55 -16.81
CA GLY A 353 -0.42 6.51 -15.87
C GLY A 353 0.27 6.50 -14.51
N LEU A 354 0.60 5.32 -13.97
CA LEU A 354 1.35 5.17 -12.71
C LEU A 354 2.77 5.76 -12.81
N GLU A 355 3.48 5.54 -13.93
CA GLU A 355 4.82 6.09 -14.15
C GLU A 355 4.85 7.62 -14.37
N ASN A 356 3.69 8.24 -14.53
CA ASN A 356 3.51 9.69 -14.64
C ASN A 356 2.74 10.28 -13.44
N LEU A 357 2.55 9.49 -12.38
CA LEU A 357 1.77 9.88 -11.22
C LEU A 357 2.49 10.97 -10.42
N LYS A 358 1.87 12.14 -10.39
CA LYS A 358 2.32 13.29 -9.60
C LYS A 358 1.15 13.88 -8.85
N ILE A 359 1.25 13.88 -7.52
CA ILE A 359 0.26 14.50 -6.63
C ILE A 359 1.03 15.44 -5.70
N ASP A 360 1.08 16.70 -6.07
CA ASP A 360 1.59 17.78 -5.23
C ASP A 360 0.52 18.27 -4.24
N GLU A 361 0.87 19.25 -3.42
CA GLU A 361 -0.05 19.81 -2.42
C GLU A 361 -1.32 20.43 -3.06
N ALA A 362 -1.19 21.07 -4.22
CA ALA A 362 -2.32 21.66 -4.93
C ALA A 362 -3.27 20.56 -5.45
N ARG A 363 -2.71 19.48 -6.02
CA ARG A 363 -3.52 18.34 -6.47
C ARG A 363 -4.15 17.60 -5.28
N ALA A 364 -3.42 17.38 -4.19
CA ALA A 364 -3.97 16.78 -2.97
C ALA A 364 -5.13 17.62 -2.41
N ALA A 365 -5.00 18.95 -2.42
CA ALA A 365 -6.10 19.85 -2.01
C ALA A 365 -7.32 19.73 -2.92
N ALA A 366 -7.13 19.67 -4.25
CA ALA A 366 -8.22 19.49 -5.21
C ALA A 366 -8.94 18.13 -5.05
N LEU A 367 -8.23 17.10 -4.54
CA LEU A 367 -8.80 15.79 -4.23
C LEU A 367 -9.45 15.72 -2.83
N GLY A 368 -9.44 16.82 -2.07
CA GLY A 368 -9.91 16.84 -0.69
C GLY A 368 -9.01 16.11 0.31
N ALA A 369 -7.76 15.84 -0.09
CA ALA A 369 -6.81 15.01 0.64
C ALA A 369 -5.58 15.79 1.15
N LYS A 370 -5.65 17.14 1.19
CA LYS A 370 -4.56 17.98 1.73
C LYS A 370 -4.25 17.60 3.17
N GLY A 371 -2.98 17.29 3.45
CA GLY A 371 -2.49 16.89 4.77
C GLY A 371 -2.77 15.42 5.12
N LEU A 372 -3.44 14.66 4.25
CA LEU A 372 -3.66 13.23 4.44
C LEU A 372 -2.35 12.44 4.23
N PHE A 373 -1.54 12.85 3.25
CA PHE A 373 -0.26 12.21 2.88
C PHE A 373 0.74 13.25 2.35
N HIS A 374 2.00 12.84 2.21
CA HIS A 374 3.04 13.64 1.57
C HIS A 374 2.88 13.64 0.04
N SER A 375 3.50 14.63 -0.65
CA SER A 375 3.50 14.68 -2.11
C SER A 375 4.06 13.38 -2.74
N ILE A 376 3.50 13.01 -3.88
CA ILE A 376 3.85 11.77 -4.59
C ILE A 376 4.39 12.15 -5.96
N ASN A 377 5.53 11.57 -6.33
CA ASN A 377 6.14 11.76 -7.63
C ASN A 377 6.80 10.46 -8.08
N VAL A 378 6.07 9.68 -8.88
CA VAL A 378 6.53 8.42 -9.46
C VAL A 378 7.09 8.66 -10.85
N SER A 379 8.11 7.91 -11.24
CA SER A 379 8.68 7.94 -12.59
C SER A 379 8.93 6.53 -13.11
N TRP A 380 9.17 6.39 -14.41
CA TRP A 380 9.42 5.09 -15.07
C TRP A 380 10.66 4.34 -14.55
N ASP A 381 11.57 5.02 -13.90
CA ASP A 381 12.80 4.49 -13.30
C ASP A 381 12.79 4.49 -11.76
N ASN A 382 11.74 5.08 -11.15
CA ASN A 382 11.51 5.07 -9.70
C ASN A 382 10.03 4.87 -9.39
N HIS A 383 9.63 3.63 -9.12
CA HIS A 383 8.26 3.23 -8.88
C HIS A 383 7.77 3.43 -7.42
N GLU A 384 8.64 3.88 -6.53
CA GLU A 384 8.31 4.18 -5.13
C GLU A 384 7.87 5.62 -4.92
N GLY A 385 8.60 6.56 -5.52
CA GLY A 385 8.54 7.98 -5.21
C GLY A 385 9.70 8.43 -4.33
N ASP A 386 9.45 9.37 -3.39
CA ASP A 386 10.50 9.93 -2.55
C ASP A 386 10.84 9.11 -1.28
N GLY A 387 9.96 8.19 -0.88
CA GLY A 387 10.18 7.32 0.27
C GLY A 387 10.19 8.03 1.63
N SER A 388 9.73 9.28 1.70
CA SER A 388 9.73 10.07 2.94
C SER A 388 8.68 9.56 3.92
N VAL A 389 9.01 9.65 5.21
CA VAL A 389 8.17 9.21 6.33
C VAL A 389 8.08 10.27 7.40
N ALA A 390 6.97 10.30 8.13
CA ALA A 390 6.84 11.03 9.38
C ALA A 390 6.68 10.05 10.54
N PHE A 391 6.83 10.56 11.78
CA PHE A 391 6.62 9.78 12.98
C PHE A 391 5.46 10.35 13.77
N GLN A 392 4.71 9.47 14.38
CA GLN A 392 3.57 9.78 15.22
C GLN A 392 3.69 9.05 16.56
N GLN A 393 3.15 9.64 17.64
CA GLN A 393 3.15 9.06 18.98
C GLN A 393 1.72 8.92 19.49
N TRP A 394 1.39 7.78 20.05
CA TRP A 394 0.11 7.51 20.66
C TRP A 394 0.05 8.09 22.08
N ASP A 395 -0.92 9.00 22.34
CA ASP A 395 -1.08 9.62 23.66
C ASP A 395 -2.01 8.85 24.62
N GLY A 396 -2.59 7.76 24.15
CA GLY A 396 -3.60 6.95 24.84
C GLY A 396 -5.00 7.13 24.25
N SER A 397 -5.20 8.10 23.36
CA SER A 397 -6.49 8.39 22.71
C SER A 397 -6.39 8.68 21.23
N LYS A 398 -5.30 9.28 20.77
CA LYS A 398 -5.07 9.66 19.37
C LYS A 398 -3.59 9.64 19.02
N TRP A 399 -3.33 9.58 17.73
CA TRP A 399 -2.01 9.78 17.16
C TRP A 399 -1.68 11.27 17.03
N ASN A 400 -0.48 11.66 17.47
CA ASN A 400 0.06 13.01 17.32
C ASN A 400 1.34 12.93 16.49
N VAL A 401 1.45 13.70 15.42
CA VAL A 401 2.67 13.77 14.62
C VAL A 401 3.78 14.42 15.45
N VAL A 402 4.95 13.79 15.52
CA VAL A 402 6.08 14.18 16.37
C VAL A 402 7.39 14.41 15.61
N SER A 403 7.34 14.43 14.28
CA SER A 403 8.47 14.77 13.42
C SER A 403 8.02 15.51 12.17
N ASP A 404 8.93 16.21 11.51
CA ASP A 404 8.81 16.55 10.10
C ASP A 404 8.94 15.30 9.23
N TRP A 405 8.73 15.44 7.91
CA TRP A 405 8.99 14.40 6.95
C TRP A 405 10.49 14.14 6.84
N ILE A 406 10.89 12.89 6.98
CA ILE A 406 12.27 12.41 6.96
C ILE A 406 12.48 11.62 5.67
N ALA A 407 13.37 12.11 4.81
CA ALA A 407 13.77 11.41 3.60
C ALA A 407 14.74 10.27 3.91
N PRO A 408 14.71 9.17 3.16
CA PRO A 408 15.68 8.10 3.28
C PRO A 408 17.05 8.53 2.70
N ASP A 409 18.11 7.85 3.06
CA ASP A 409 19.45 8.03 2.47
C ASP A 409 19.53 7.42 1.07
N TRP A 410 18.97 8.10 0.08
CA TRP A 410 18.95 7.65 -1.31
C TRP A 410 20.35 7.46 -1.90
N LYS A 411 21.38 8.20 -1.42
CA LYS A 411 22.76 8.00 -1.88
C LYS A 411 23.29 6.62 -1.51
N LEU A 412 22.84 6.10 -0.37
CA LEU A 412 23.17 4.75 0.09
C LEU A 412 22.29 3.71 -0.58
N LEU A 413 20.97 3.96 -0.64
CA LEU A 413 20.00 2.93 -1.01
C LEU A 413 19.95 2.67 -2.51
N ARG A 414 20.00 3.73 -3.34
CA ARG A 414 19.82 3.60 -4.80
C ARG A 414 20.84 2.63 -5.44
N PRO A 415 22.16 2.69 -5.15
CA PRO A 415 23.11 1.74 -5.71
C PRO A 415 22.84 0.28 -5.33
N ILE A 416 22.31 0.03 -4.12
CA ILE A 416 21.99 -1.32 -3.64
C ILE A 416 20.78 -1.87 -4.39
N ILE A 417 19.74 -1.04 -4.53
CA ILE A 417 18.52 -1.36 -5.27
C ILE A 417 18.86 -1.69 -6.72
N GLU A 418 19.63 -0.84 -7.39
CA GLU A 418 20.05 -1.04 -8.78
C GLU A 418 20.91 -2.28 -8.97
N LYS A 419 21.81 -2.55 -8.05
CA LYS A 419 22.62 -3.78 -8.10
C LYS A 419 21.76 -5.03 -8.03
N SER A 420 20.75 -5.03 -7.15
CA SER A 420 19.83 -6.15 -6.99
C SER A 420 18.93 -6.32 -8.21
N SER A 421 18.33 -5.24 -8.71
CA SER A 421 17.45 -5.26 -9.88
C SER A 421 18.18 -5.73 -11.14
N LEU A 422 19.41 -5.23 -11.37
CA LEU A 422 20.23 -5.66 -12.52
C LEU A 422 20.67 -7.13 -12.42
N ALA A 423 20.91 -7.63 -11.20
CA ALA A 423 21.20 -9.06 -11.00
C ALA A 423 19.96 -9.91 -11.36
N TYR A 424 18.78 -9.48 -10.92
CA TYR A 424 17.52 -10.13 -11.30
C TYR A 424 17.27 -10.06 -12.82
N ALA A 425 17.51 -8.91 -13.45
CA ALA A 425 17.36 -8.76 -14.90
C ALA A 425 18.25 -9.74 -15.66
N LYS A 426 19.50 -9.91 -15.21
CA LYS A 426 20.45 -10.88 -15.79
C LYS A 426 19.96 -12.32 -15.61
N GLU A 427 19.52 -12.68 -14.41
CA GLU A 427 19.00 -14.02 -14.09
C GLU A 427 17.78 -14.39 -14.95
N LYS A 428 16.86 -13.44 -15.10
CA LYS A 428 15.59 -13.62 -15.84
C LYS A 428 15.68 -13.27 -17.32
N ASN A 429 16.84 -12.87 -17.82
CA ASN A 429 17.03 -12.40 -19.19
C ASN A 429 16.09 -11.24 -19.59
N ILE A 430 15.91 -10.29 -18.65
CA ILE A 430 15.06 -9.10 -18.87
C ILE A 430 15.91 -8.01 -19.51
N LYS A 431 15.40 -7.43 -20.60
CA LYS A 431 16.00 -6.23 -21.20
C LYS A 431 15.73 -5.02 -20.29
N VAL A 432 16.80 -4.40 -19.80
CA VAL A 432 16.72 -3.18 -19.00
C VAL A 432 16.21 -2.03 -19.86
N ARG A 433 15.17 -1.35 -19.39
CA ARG A 433 14.56 -0.20 -20.08
C ARG A 433 15.49 1.01 -20.03
N THR A 434 15.43 1.82 -21.07
CA THR A 434 16.16 3.09 -21.22
C THR A 434 15.22 4.30 -21.29
N SER A 435 13.93 4.08 -21.42
CA SER A 435 12.90 5.11 -21.48
C SER A 435 11.54 4.58 -21.00
N ILE A 436 10.60 5.50 -20.77
CA ILE A 436 9.21 5.18 -20.46
C ILE A 436 8.49 4.43 -21.59
N ASN A 437 8.98 4.56 -22.82
CA ASN A 437 8.35 3.99 -24.01
C ASN A 437 8.82 2.55 -24.31
N ASP A 438 9.82 2.03 -23.58
CA ASP A 438 10.35 0.66 -23.73
C ASP A 438 9.41 -0.43 -23.17
#